data_04ccc69ca3979212ef4ccf42dd9ee078
#
_entry.id   04ccc69ca3979212ef4ccf42dd9ee078
#
_cell.length_a   1.000
_cell.length_b   1.000
_cell.length_c   1.000
_cell.angle_alpha   90.00
_cell.angle_beta   90.00
_cell.angle_gamma   90.00
#
_symmetry.space_group_name_H-M   'P 1'
#
loop_
_entity.id
_entity.type
_entity.pdbx_description
1 polymer ?
#
loop_
_entity_poly.entity_id
_entity_poly.type
_entity_poly.pdbx_seq_one_letter_code
_entity_poly.pdbx_strand_id
1 'polypeptide(L)'
;MSALDDRITLLRETNATLEAIAQVLFKSWFVDFDPVRAKAEGRQPEGMDAITAALFPDSFEESELGLVPKGWEIGELQDLLVLQRGFDLPASERTEGAYPLIAASGPSGTHHIAMAKGPGVVTGRSGVLGKVFLTLEDYWPLNTTLWVKEFRRATSCYAFELLKLLDFASFNAGSAVPTLNRNHVHSLKYVLPPVELVESYEGTALSIHQRVLENNRQAQTLTQLRDTLLPRLISGQLRLPETETLLEKAL
;
A
#
# COMPACT_ATOMS: atom_id res chain seq x y z
N MET A 1 -21.99 -23.69 -3.70
CA MET A 1 -21.12 -23.26 -2.58
C MET A 1 -19.66 -23.20 -3.03
N SER A 2 -19.12 -24.24 -3.68
CA SER A 2 -17.77 -24.25 -4.25
C SER A 2 -17.52 -23.02 -5.16
N ALA A 3 -18.47 -22.63 -6.02
CA ALA A 3 -18.33 -21.49 -6.92
C ALA A 3 -18.09 -20.13 -6.19
N LEU A 4 -18.70 -19.90 -5.01
CA LEU A 4 -18.44 -18.70 -4.20
C LEU A 4 -17.04 -18.74 -3.59
N ASP A 5 -16.64 -19.89 -3.04
CA ASP A 5 -15.31 -20.06 -2.46
C ASP A 5 -14.22 -19.94 -3.52
N ASP A 6 -14.44 -20.54 -4.70
CA ASP A 6 -13.53 -20.45 -5.85
C ASP A 6 -13.39 -18.98 -6.31
N ARG A 7 -14.50 -18.24 -6.37
CA ARG A 7 -14.48 -16.82 -6.74
C ARG A 7 -13.76 -15.95 -5.70
N ILE A 8 -14.01 -16.18 -4.41
CA ILE A 8 -13.30 -15.47 -3.32
C ILE A 8 -11.80 -15.73 -3.40
N THR A 9 -11.43 -17.00 -3.62
CA THR A 9 -10.02 -17.41 -3.77
C THR A 9 -9.38 -16.73 -4.97
N LEU A 10 -10.03 -16.75 -6.13
CA LEU A 10 -9.53 -16.11 -7.35
C LEU A 10 -9.32 -14.59 -7.16
N LEU A 11 -10.24 -13.89 -6.49
CA LEU A 11 -10.11 -12.47 -6.19
C LEU A 11 -8.87 -12.18 -5.31
N ARG A 12 -8.62 -13.04 -4.31
CA ARG A 12 -7.45 -12.91 -3.43
C ARG A 12 -6.13 -13.17 -4.16
N GLU A 13 -6.08 -14.20 -5.01
CA GLU A 13 -4.91 -14.52 -5.83
C GLU A 13 -4.63 -13.42 -6.86
N THR A 14 -5.68 -12.89 -7.46
CA THR A 14 -5.58 -11.73 -8.36
C THR A 14 -5.00 -10.52 -7.62
N ASN A 15 -5.45 -10.25 -6.40
CA ASN A 15 -4.91 -9.14 -5.59
C ASN A 15 -3.43 -9.32 -5.28
N ALA A 16 -3.03 -10.52 -4.87
CA ALA A 16 -1.61 -10.81 -4.62
C ALA A 16 -0.74 -10.58 -5.87
N THR A 17 -1.25 -10.96 -7.04
CA THR A 17 -0.57 -10.72 -8.33
C THR A 17 -0.49 -9.23 -8.65
N LEU A 18 -1.57 -8.48 -8.48
CA LEU A 18 -1.61 -7.03 -8.71
C LEU A 18 -0.65 -6.28 -7.79
N GLU A 19 -0.63 -6.62 -6.50
CA GLU A 19 0.31 -6.04 -5.53
C GLU A 19 1.77 -6.37 -5.88
N ALA A 20 2.05 -7.60 -6.33
CA ALA A 20 3.38 -7.98 -6.79
C ALA A 20 3.81 -7.20 -8.03
N ILE A 21 2.90 -6.92 -8.98
CA ILE A 21 3.18 -6.09 -10.17
C ILE A 21 3.55 -4.68 -9.74
N ALA A 22 2.80 -4.03 -8.85
CA ALA A 22 3.12 -2.68 -8.36
C ALA A 22 4.49 -2.64 -7.67
N GLN A 23 4.80 -3.65 -6.84
CA GLN A 23 6.09 -3.75 -6.15
C GLN A 23 7.25 -3.96 -7.11
N VAL A 24 7.11 -4.86 -8.10
CA VAL A 24 8.16 -5.12 -9.11
C VAL A 24 8.41 -3.87 -9.95
N LEU A 25 7.36 -3.17 -10.34
CA LEU A 25 7.47 -1.91 -11.08
C LEU A 25 8.24 -0.86 -10.26
N PHE A 26 7.88 -0.69 -8.98
CA PHE A 26 8.60 0.21 -8.07
C PHE A 26 10.07 -0.14 -7.96
N LYS A 27 10.35 -1.43 -7.73
CA LYS A 27 11.72 -1.92 -7.58
C LYS A 27 12.55 -1.70 -8.84
N SER A 28 12.00 -2.02 -10.01
CA SER A 28 12.66 -1.82 -11.30
C SER A 28 13.00 -0.34 -11.56
N TRP A 29 12.08 0.58 -11.24
CA TRP A 29 12.27 2.00 -11.55
C TRP A 29 13.17 2.74 -10.55
N PHE A 30 13.02 2.46 -9.24
CA PHE A 30 13.57 3.28 -8.16
C PHE A 30 14.63 2.59 -7.29
N VAL A 31 14.87 1.29 -7.50
CA VAL A 31 15.85 0.51 -6.73
C VAL A 31 16.89 -0.10 -7.66
N ASP A 32 16.46 -0.87 -8.66
CA ASP A 32 17.36 -1.54 -9.61
C ASP A 32 17.74 -0.62 -10.78
N PHE A 33 16.96 0.44 -11.03
CA PHE A 33 17.14 1.42 -12.11
C PHE A 33 17.19 0.77 -13.50
N ASP A 34 16.38 -0.28 -13.73
CA ASP A 34 16.40 -1.05 -14.98
C ASP A 34 16.19 -0.20 -16.24
N PRO A 35 15.26 0.81 -16.25
CA PRO A 35 15.11 1.67 -17.41
C PRO A 35 16.37 2.48 -17.76
N VAL A 36 17.10 2.93 -16.73
CA VAL A 36 18.38 3.66 -16.90
C VAL A 36 19.45 2.73 -17.45
N ARG A 37 19.54 1.49 -16.92
CA ARG A 37 20.46 0.46 -17.40
C ARG A 37 20.20 0.12 -18.85
N ALA A 38 18.94 -0.10 -19.24
CA ALA A 38 18.57 -0.39 -20.60
C ALA A 38 19.01 0.75 -21.57
N LYS A 39 18.77 2.00 -21.18
CA LYS A 39 19.17 3.17 -21.99
C LYS A 39 20.69 3.33 -22.06
N ALA A 40 21.41 3.10 -20.97
CA ALA A 40 22.90 3.12 -20.96
C ALA A 40 23.51 2.05 -21.88
N GLU A 41 22.81 0.94 -22.08
CA GLU A 41 23.17 -0.13 -23.02
C GLU A 41 22.66 0.09 -24.44
N GLY A 42 22.02 1.24 -24.73
CA GLY A 42 21.44 1.58 -26.03
C GLY A 42 20.16 0.80 -26.35
N ARG A 43 19.51 0.21 -25.35
CA ARG A 43 18.23 -0.50 -25.48
C ARG A 43 17.05 0.38 -25.06
N GLN A 44 15.89 0.11 -25.63
CA GLN A 44 14.63 0.69 -25.14
C GLN A 44 14.21 -0.03 -23.84
N PRO A 45 13.73 0.70 -22.80
CA PRO A 45 13.11 0.07 -21.64
C PRO A 45 11.87 -0.75 -22.05
N GLU A 46 11.81 -2.00 -21.60
CA GLU A 46 10.70 -2.89 -21.92
C GLU A 46 9.44 -2.54 -21.12
N GLY A 47 8.25 -2.73 -21.73
CA GLY A 47 6.95 -2.54 -21.07
C GLY A 47 6.63 -1.10 -20.71
N MET A 48 7.34 -0.12 -21.29
CA MET A 48 7.19 1.31 -21.00
C MET A 48 6.91 2.10 -22.26
N ASP A 49 5.97 3.05 -22.20
CA ASP A 49 5.73 3.98 -23.31
C ASP A 49 6.89 4.99 -23.47
N ALA A 50 6.97 5.60 -24.66
CA ALA A 50 8.07 6.50 -25.01
C ALA A 50 8.12 7.78 -24.13
N ILE A 51 6.97 8.26 -23.63
CA ILE A 51 6.88 9.46 -22.80
C ILE A 51 7.49 9.16 -21.44
N THR A 52 7.05 8.08 -20.81
CA THR A 52 7.59 7.61 -19.53
C THR A 52 9.08 7.26 -19.64
N ALA A 53 9.49 6.57 -20.72
CA ALA A 53 10.90 6.24 -20.95
C ALA A 53 11.79 7.49 -21.07
N ALA A 54 11.27 8.59 -21.60
CA ALA A 54 12.01 9.85 -21.73
C ALA A 54 12.34 10.51 -20.38
N LEU A 55 11.60 10.21 -19.31
CA LEU A 55 11.83 10.75 -17.97
C LEU A 55 13.08 10.17 -17.29
N PHE A 56 13.56 9.01 -17.76
CA PHE A 56 14.76 8.38 -17.20
C PHE A 56 16.01 8.89 -17.92
N PRO A 57 17.12 9.13 -17.19
CA PRO A 57 18.41 9.41 -17.83
C PRO A 57 18.95 8.14 -18.52
N ASP A 58 19.99 8.31 -19.33
CA ASP A 58 20.66 7.25 -20.08
C ASP A 58 22.01 6.84 -19.49
N SER A 59 22.34 7.32 -18.31
CA SER A 59 23.63 7.11 -17.67
C SER A 59 23.52 7.21 -16.14
N PHE A 60 24.58 6.77 -15.47
CA PHE A 60 24.75 6.82 -14.02
C PHE A 60 25.85 7.79 -13.64
N GLU A 61 25.84 8.25 -12.38
CA GLU A 61 26.92 8.98 -11.75
C GLU A 61 27.23 8.42 -10.35
N GLU A 62 28.45 8.63 -9.88
CA GLU A 62 28.86 8.23 -8.54
C GLU A 62 28.29 9.17 -7.47
N SER A 63 27.84 8.58 -6.36
CA SER A 63 27.33 9.30 -5.19
C SER A 63 27.78 8.63 -3.89
N GLU A 64 27.44 9.25 -2.75
CA GLU A 64 27.68 8.65 -1.42
C GLU A 64 26.84 7.36 -1.20
N LEU A 65 25.81 7.11 -1.99
CA LEU A 65 24.98 5.90 -1.96
C LEU A 65 25.36 4.87 -3.06
N GLY A 66 26.48 5.09 -3.76
CA GLY A 66 26.91 4.30 -4.90
C GLY A 66 26.47 4.90 -6.23
N LEU A 67 26.31 4.06 -7.25
CA LEU A 67 25.87 4.49 -8.58
C LEU A 67 24.38 4.83 -8.56
N VAL A 68 24.05 6.07 -8.92
CA VAL A 68 22.68 6.57 -9.02
C VAL A 68 22.41 7.09 -10.44
N PRO A 69 21.14 7.15 -10.88
CA PRO A 69 20.79 7.75 -12.16
C PRO A 69 21.28 9.20 -12.24
N LYS A 70 21.91 9.55 -13.36
CA LYS A 70 22.49 10.88 -13.56
C LYS A 70 21.45 11.98 -13.40
N GLY A 71 21.80 12.99 -12.57
CA GLY A 71 20.94 14.13 -12.28
C GLY A 71 19.85 13.86 -11.24
N TRP A 72 19.83 12.67 -10.62
CA TRP A 72 19.00 12.47 -9.44
C TRP A 72 19.73 12.98 -8.19
N GLU A 73 18.99 13.65 -7.32
CA GLU A 73 19.53 14.25 -6.12
C GLU A 73 19.67 13.23 -4.98
N ILE A 74 20.62 13.46 -4.08
CA ILE A 74 20.67 12.75 -2.79
C ILE A 74 20.13 13.70 -1.72
N GLY A 75 19.19 13.20 -0.94
CA GLY A 75 18.59 13.94 0.16
C GLY A 75 18.26 13.03 1.33
N GLU A 76 17.35 13.48 2.15
CA GLU A 76 16.84 12.71 3.28
C GLU A 76 15.42 12.23 3.00
N LEU A 77 14.99 11.15 3.66
CA LEU A 77 13.64 10.60 3.48
C LEU A 77 12.57 11.65 3.82
N GLN A 78 12.86 12.60 4.72
CA GLN A 78 11.96 13.71 5.01
C GLN A 78 11.74 14.67 3.83
N ASP A 79 12.60 14.66 2.81
CA ASP A 79 12.41 15.44 1.58
C ASP A 79 11.37 14.79 0.67
N LEU A 80 11.13 13.49 0.84
CA LEU A 80 10.09 12.73 0.14
C LEU A 80 8.75 12.78 0.89
N LEU A 81 8.77 12.54 2.21
CA LEU A 81 7.54 12.44 3.01
C LEU A 81 7.80 12.77 4.49
N VAL A 82 6.76 13.20 5.20
CA VAL A 82 6.82 13.51 6.63
C VAL A 82 5.94 12.53 7.41
N LEU A 83 6.56 11.76 8.30
CA LEU A 83 5.87 10.86 9.22
C LEU A 83 5.44 11.60 10.49
N GLN A 84 4.22 11.29 10.96
CA GLN A 84 3.69 11.77 12.23
C GLN A 84 3.10 10.61 13.04
N ARG A 85 3.16 10.69 14.38
CA ARG A 85 2.45 9.77 15.27
C ARG A 85 0.94 9.89 15.06
N GLY A 86 0.26 8.76 15.01
CA GLY A 86 -1.20 8.70 14.97
C GLY A 86 -1.85 9.19 16.26
N PHE A 87 -3.18 9.17 16.28
CA PHE A 87 -4.02 9.78 17.30
C PHE A 87 -4.49 8.76 18.34
N ASP A 88 -4.61 9.22 19.57
CA ASP A 88 -5.20 8.42 20.63
C ASP A 88 -6.71 8.28 20.41
N LEU A 89 -7.23 7.06 20.55
CA LEU A 89 -8.65 6.75 20.53
C LEU A 89 -8.91 5.53 21.44
N PRO A 90 -9.27 5.75 22.71
CA PRO A 90 -9.61 4.68 23.63
C PRO A 90 -10.75 3.80 23.08
N ALA A 91 -10.74 2.52 23.43
CA ALA A 91 -11.77 1.58 22.95
C ALA A 91 -13.20 2.02 23.36
N SER A 92 -13.36 2.67 24.53
CA SER A 92 -14.62 3.19 25.01
C SER A 92 -15.19 4.36 24.20
N GLU A 93 -14.36 5.04 23.42
CA GLU A 93 -14.74 6.19 22.59
C GLU A 93 -14.97 5.81 21.12
N ARG A 94 -14.72 4.54 20.77
CA ARG A 94 -14.91 4.06 19.41
C ARG A 94 -16.39 3.87 19.12
N THR A 95 -16.88 4.60 18.14
CA THR A 95 -18.24 4.49 17.62
C THR A 95 -18.16 3.98 16.18
N GLU A 96 -18.81 2.86 15.91
CA GLU A 96 -18.81 2.25 14.57
C GLU A 96 -19.25 3.27 13.50
N GLY A 97 -18.60 3.22 12.34
CA GLY A 97 -18.86 4.14 11.23
C GLY A 97 -18.15 3.75 9.96
N ALA A 98 -17.99 4.70 9.05
CA ALA A 98 -17.49 4.47 7.70
C ALA A 98 -15.95 4.42 7.60
N TYR A 99 -15.23 5.00 8.55
CA TYR A 99 -13.78 5.22 8.40
C TYR A 99 -12.96 4.14 9.12
N PRO A 100 -11.99 3.50 8.44
CA PRO A 100 -11.16 2.47 9.04
C PRO A 100 -10.23 3.04 10.12
N LEU A 101 -10.11 2.32 11.23
CA LEU A 101 -9.09 2.51 12.24
C LEU A 101 -7.86 1.67 11.88
N ILE A 102 -6.70 2.30 11.76
CA ILE A 102 -5.45 1.61 11.40
C ILE A 102 -4.53 1.57 12.62
N ALA A 103 -4.29 0.38 13.14
CA ALA A 103 -3.31 0.10 14.21
C ALA A 103 -1.96 -0.35 13.62
N ALA A 104 -0.95 -0.51 14.47
CA ALA A 104 0.35 -1.06 14.05
C ALA A 104 0.26 -2.48 13.46
N SER A 105 -0.73 -3.26 13.87
CA SER A 105 -1.00 -4.61 13.32
C SER A 105 -1.83 -4.61 12.04
N GLY A 106 -2.45 -3.48 11.69
CA GLY A 106 -3.36 -3.31 10.55
C GLY A 106 -4.73 -2.76 10.92
N PRO A 107 -5.73 -2.93 10.04
CA PRO A 107 -7.10 -2.52 10.29
C PRO A 107 -7.62 -3.08 11.62
N SER A 108 -8.26 -2.22 12.43
CA SER A 108 -8.70 -2.53 13.80
C SER A 108 -10.11 -1.99 14.09
N GLY A 109 -11.04 -2.27 13.18
CA GLY A 109 -12.42 -1.76 13.25
C GLY A 109 -12.61 -0.46 12.48
N THR A 110 -13.72 0.22 12.77
CA THR A 110 -14.12 1.47 12.10
C THR A 110 -14.50 2.55 13.11
N HIS A 111 -14.60 3.80 12.64
CA HIS A 111 -15.08 4.92 13.42
C HIS A 111 -15.93 5.87 12.56
N HIS A 112 -16.74 6.72 13.19
CA HIS A 112 -17.63 7.65 12.48
C HIS A 112 -16.91 8.95 12.05
N ILE A 113 -15.69 9.20 12.55
CA ILE A 113 -14.87 10.35 12.18
C ILE A 113 -13.54 9.86 11.61
N ALA A 114 -13.03 10.53 10.58
CA ALA A 114 -11.66 10.37 10.08
C ALA A 114 -10.76 11.49 10.63
N MET A 115 -9.49 11.18 10.89
CA MET A 115 -8.46 12.15 11.29
C MET A 115 -7.46 12.45 10.16
N ALA A 116 -7.46 11.65 9.12
CA ALA A 116 -6.58 11.82 7.96
C ALA A 116 -7.36 11.55 6.67
N LYS A 117 -6.99 12.30 5.63
CA LYS A 117 -7.52 12.12 4.27
C LYS A 117 -6.79 10.99 3.56
N GLY A 118 -7.54 10.22 2.77
CA GLY A 118 -6.98 9.27 1.82
C GLY A 118 -6.68 9.91 0.45
N PRO A 119 -5.78 9.31 -0.35
CA PRO A 119 -4.96 8.16 -0.03
C PRO A 119 -3.91 8.42 1.05
N GLY A 120 -3.68 7.43 1.92
CA GLY A 120 -2.72 7.58 3.01
C GLY A 120 -1.90 6.33 3.27
N VAL A 121 -0.72 6.51 3.86
CA VAL A 121 0.20 5.42 4.19
C VAL A 121 0.47 5.43 5.69
N VAL A 122 0.40 4.25 6.28
CA VAL A 122 0.54 4.02 7.73
C VAL A 122 1.53 2.89 7.98
N THR A 123 2.45 3.07 8.93
CA THR A 123 3.36 2.01 9.38
C THR A 123 3.31 1.85 10.90
N GLY A 124 3.69 0.68 11.40
CA GLY A 124 3.76 0.43 12.83
C GLY A 124 4.84 1.27 13.51
N ARG A 125 4.48 1.92 14.63
CA ARG A 125 5.40 2.68 15.48
C ARG A 125 5.76 1.93 16.75
N SER A 126 4.82 1.20 17.34
CA SER A 126 4.99 0.55 18.65
C SER A 126 4.32 -0.83 18.66
N GLY A 127 5.03 -1.82 19.16
CA GLY A 127 4.60 -3.21 19.23
C GLY A 127 4.90 -4.00 17.95
N VAL A 128 4.21 -3.72 16.87
CA VAL A 128 4.45 -4.35 15.55
C VAL A 128 5.14 -3.35 14.63
N LEU A 129 6.39 -3.62 14.27
CA LEU A 129 7.15 -2.82 13.31
C LEU A 129 7.18 -3.51 11.94
N GLY A 130 7.49 -2.75 10.89
CA GLY A 130 7.73 -3.26 9.52
C GLY A 130 6.48 -3.54 8.69
N LYS A 131 5.29 -3.50 9.28
CA LYS A 131 4.05 -3.54 8.48
C LYS A 131 3.71 -2.15 7.96
N VAL A 132 3.42 -2.07 6.67
CA VAL A 132 2.99 -0.84 6.00
C VAL A 132 1.63 -1.07 5.37
N PHE A 133 0.75 -0.09 5.49
CA PHE A 133 -0.63 -0.15 4.99
C PHE A 133 -0.89 1.06 4.12
N LEU A 134 -1.46 0.82 2.94
CA LEU A 134 -2.03 1.83 2.07
C LEU A 134 -3.55 1.83 2.27
N THR A 135 -4.14 3.00 2.49
CA THR A 135 -5.60 3.20 2.47
C THR A 135 -5.95 4.25 1.42
N LEU A 136 -6.96 3.96 0.61
CA LEU A 136 -7.44 4.88 -0.43
C LEU A 136 -8.59 5.76 0.08
N GLU A 137 -9.12 5.45 1.25
CA GLU A 137 -10.24 6.15 1.90
C GLU A 137 -9.73 7.01 3.06
N ASP A 138 -10.54 7.97 3.49
CA ASP A 138 -10.30 8.72 4.73
C ASP A 138 -10.24 7.74 5.91
N TYR A 139 -9.38 7.98 6.89
CA TYR A 139 -9.08 7.01 7.94
C TYR A 139 -8.66 7.65 9.26
N TRP A 140 -8.57 6.83 10.30
CA TRP A 140 -8.00 7.21 11.60
C TRP A 140 -6.75 6.38 11.89
N PRO A 141 -5.54 6.95 11.81
CA PRO A 141 -4.32 6.28 12.25
C PRO A 141 -4.24 6.31 13.78
N LEU A 142 -4.17 5.13 14.41
CA LEU A 142 -4.10 5.02 15.87
C LEU A 142 -2.69 5.38 16.40
N ASN A 143 -2.59 5.72 17.66
CA ASN A 143 -1.38 6.16 18.37
C ASN A 143 -0.19 5.16 18.32
N THR A 144 -0.46 3.91 18.02
CA THR A 144 0.55 2.86 17.82
C THR A 144 1.24 2.92 16.46
N THR A 145 0.86 3.87 15.61
CA THR A 145 1.34 4.02 14.23
C THR A 145 2.12 5.31 14.00
N LEU A 146 2.90 5.32 12.92
CA LEU A 146 3.29 6.52 12.18
C LEU A 146 2.49 6.54 10.88
N TRP A 147 2.02 7.70 10.48
CA TRP A 147 1.33 7.91 9.21
C TRP A 147 1.99 9.03 8.42
N VAL A 148 1.90 8.99 7.11
CA VAL A 148 2.42 10.04 6.23
C VAL A 148 1.47 11.23 6.29
N LYS A 149 1.90 12.26 7.04
CA LYS A 149 1.15 13.51 7.20
C LYS A 149 1.25 14.40 5.95
N GLU A 150 2.41 14.36 5.31
CA GLU A 150 2.72 15.23 4.18
C GLU A 150 3.51 14.43 3.14
N PHE A 151 3.02 14.42 1.92
CA PHE A 151 3.74 13.95 0.74
C PHE A 151 4.41 15.17 0.10
N ARG A 152 5.74 15.23 0.08
CA ARG A 152 6.52 16.33 -0.47
C ARG A 152 6.88 16.07 -1.93
N ARG A 153 7.82 15.15 -2.14
CA ARG A 153 8.21 14.68 -3.47
C ARG A 153 7.70 13.25 -3.75
N ALA A 154 7.19 12.56 -2.73
CA ALA A 154 6.57 11.26 -2.86
C ALA A 154 5.06 11.39 -3.07
N THR A 155 4.47 10.35 -3.64
CA THR A 155 3.03 10.11 -3.73
C THR A 155 2.64 8.94 -2.83
N SER A 156 1.35 8.61 -2.74
CA SER A 156 0.86 7.60 -1.80
C SER A 156 1.37 6.19 -2.12
N CYS A 157 1.30 5.75 -3.38
CA CYS A 157 1.76 4.43 -3.79
C CYS A 157 3.29 4.34 -3.75
N TYR A 158 3.98 5.42 -4.14
CA TYR A 158 5.44 5.50 -4.03
C TYR A 158 5.88 5.36 -2.57
N ALA A 159 5.29 6.14 -1.65
CA ALA A 159 5.59 6.09 -0.22
C ALA A 159 5.29 4.72 0.40
N PHE A 160 4.21 4.07 -0.05
CA PHE A 160 3.84 2.74 0.39
C PHE A 160 4.92 1.70 0.07
N GLU A 161 5.37 1.64 -1.19
CA GLU A 161 6.41 0.70 -1.59
C GLU A 161 7.78 1.06 -0.99
N LEU A 162 8.12 2.35 -0.93
CA LEU A 162 9.34 2.82 -0.29
C LEU A 162 9.43 2.38 1.17
N LEU A 163 8.38 2.63 1.96
CA LEU A 163 8.38 2.26 3.38
C LEU A 163 8.41 0.75 3.59
N LYS A 164 7.86 -0.06 2.69
CA LYS A 164 7.97 -1.53 2.74
C LYS A 164 9.40 -2.05 2.59
N LEU A 165 10.27 -1.31 1.89
CA LEU A 165 11.67 -1.69 1.72
C LEU A 165 12.54 -1.39 2.94
N LEU A 166 12.08 -0.52 3.84
CA LEU A 166 12.88 -0.14 5.01
C LEU A 166 12.91 -1.28 6.04
N ASP A 167 14.11 -1.63 6.49
CA ASP A 167 14.29 -2.54 7.62
C ASP A 167 13.99 -1.84 8.96
N PHE A 168 12.72 -1.70 9.27
CA PHE A 168 12.29 -1.08 10.53
C PHE A 168 12.75 -1.85 11.78
N ALA A 169 13.10 -3.13 11.67
CA ALA A 169 13.58 -3.92 12.79
C ALA A 169 14.97 -3.45 13.24
N SER A 170 15.81 -2.98 12.32
CA SER A 170 17.14 -2.44 12.61
C SER A 170 17.11 -1.15 13.45
N PHE A 171 15.99 -0.42 13.45
CA PHE A 171 15.82 0.82 14.23
C PHE A 171 15.39 0.58 15.68
N ASN A 172 15.21 -0.69 16.09
CA ASN A 172 14.84 -1.00 17.46
C ASN A 172 16.07 -0.88 18.39
N ALA A 173 16.08 0.16 19.22
CA ALA A 173 17.16 0.45 20.16
C ALA A 173 17.21 -0.48 21.40
N GLY A 174 16.74 -1.74 21.29
CA GLY A 174 16.85 -2.72 22.37
C GLY A 174 15.84 -2.57 23.51
N SER A 175 14.75 -1.83 23.33
CA SER A 175 13.68 -1.74 24.31
C SER A 175 12.80 -3.01 24.30
N ALA A 176 12.21 -3.38 25.45
CA ALA A 176 11.32 -4.52 25.58
C ALA A 176 10.08 -4.42 24.67
N VAL A 177 9.65 -3.20 24.34
CA VAL A 177 8.62 -2.92 23.34
C VAL A 177 9.29 -2.21 22.17
N PRO A 178 9.36 -2.83 20.97
CA PRO A 178 9.91 -2.19 19.79
C PRO A 178 9.22 -0.85 19.53
N THR A 179 10.01 0.22 19.43
CA THR A 179 9.46 1.57 19.20
C THR A 179 10.30 2.28 18.13
N LEU A 180 9.64 2.72 17.07
CA LEU A 180 10.24 3.44 15.96
C LEU A 180 10.27 4.94 16.25
N ASN A 181 11.47 5.53 16.23
CA ASN A 181 11.63 6.99 16.28
C ASN A 181 11.58 7.55 14.85
N ARG A 182 10.56 8.37 14.56
CA ARG A 182 10.38 8.97 13.23
C ARG A 182 11.60 9.78 12.76
N ASN A 183 12.35 10.41 13.69
CA ASN A 183 13.50 11.23 13.30
C ASN A 183 14.63 10.37 12.72
N HIS A 184 14.81 9.13 13.19
CA HIS A 184 15.75 8.19 12.58
C HIS A 184 15.35 7.82 11.15
N VAL A 185 14.04 7.65 10.91
CA VAL A 185 13.53 7.37 9.56
C VAL A 185 13.67 8.60 8.66
N HIS A 186 13.35 9.78 9.17
CA HIS A 186 13.44 11.03 8.42
C HIS A 186 14.87 11.36 7.95
N SER A 187 15.89 11.06 8.76
CA SER A 187 17.30 11.34 8.44
C SER A 187 17.98 10.29 7.55
N LEU A 188 17.26 9.24 7.12
CA LEU A 188 17.83 8.28 6.19
C LEU A 188 18.18 8.94 4.86
N LYS A 189 19.42 8.75 4.41
CA LYS A 189 19.83 9.18 3.08
C LYS A 189 19.12 8.35 2.01
N TYR A 190 18.61 9.04 1.00
CA TYR A 190 17.86 8.42 -0.07
C TYR A 190 18.08 9.13 -1.41
N VAL A 191 17.93 8.39 -2.48
CA VAL A 191 17.95 8.93 -3.84
C VAL A 191 16.60 9.57 -4.13
N LEU A 192 16.59 10.84 -4.52
CA LEU A 192 15.38 11.60 -4.81
C LEU A 192 15.12 11.60 -6.32
N PRO A 193 14.13 10.83 -6.82
CA PRO A 193 13.79 10.84 -8.23
C PRO A 193 13.09 12.15 -8.63
N PRO A 194 13.05 12.46 -9.94
CA PRO A 194 12.21 13.54 -10.48
C PRO A 194 10.74 13.33 -10.11
N VAL A 195 10.05 14.41 -9.76
CA VAL A 195 8.65 14.35 -9.31
C VAL A 195 7.74 13.80 -10.43
N GLU A 196 8.00 14.17 -11.66
CA GLU A 196 7.24 13.71 -12.84
C GLU A 196 7.31 12.17 -12.99
N LEU A 197 8.44 11.58 -12.62
CA LEU A 197 8.60 10.13 -12.65
C LEU A 197 7.81 9.45 -11.53
N VAL A 198 7.82 10.04 -10.33
CA VAL A 198 7.01 9.57 -9.20
C VAL A 198 5.51 9.66 -9.52
N GLU A 199 5.07 10.74 -10.16
CA GLU A 199 3.68 10.92 -10.61
C GLU A 199 3.29 9.91 -11.71
N SER A 200 4.19 9.62 -12.65
CA SER A 200 3.96 8.61 -13.68
C SER A 200 3.79 7.21 -13.06
N TYR A 201 4.62 6.86 -12.09
CA TYR A 201 4.46 5.62 -11.32
C TYR A 201 3.13 5.58 -10.57
N GLU A 202 2.76 6.68 -9.89
CA GLU A 202 1.50 6.78 -9.14
C GLU A 202 0.30 6.49 -10.03
N GLY A 203 0.26 7.03 -11.24
CA GLY A 203 -0.86 6.81 -12.18
C GLY A 203 -1.13 5.32 -12.43
N THR A 204 -0.08 4.53 -12.59
CA THR A 204 -0.18 3.08 -12.79
C THR A 204 -0.49 2.35 -11.47
N ALA A 205 0.29 2.61 -10.43
CA ALA A 205 0.18 1.92 -9.16
C ALA A 205 -1.16 2.20 -8.46
N LEU A 206 -1.66 3.43 -8.52
CA LEU A 206 -2.96 3.79 -7.94
C LEU A 206 -4.11 3.02 -8.60
N SER A 207 -4.07 2.87 -9.93
CA SER A 207 -5.07 2.08 -10.67
C SER A 207 -5.06 0.61 -10.24
N ILE A 208 -3.88 0.05 -10.00
CA ILE A 208 -3.71 -1.32 -9.48
C ILE A 208 -4.33 -1.42 -8.06
N HIS A 209 -3.98 -0.50 -7.16
CA HIS A 209 -4.50 -0.54 -5.78
C HIS A 209 -6.00 -0.26 -5.70
N GLN A 210 -6.56 0.57 -6.58
CA GLN A 210 -8.01 0.73 -6.72
C GLN A 210 -8.69 -0.59 -7.09
N ARG A 211 -8.12 -1.34 -8.04
CA ARG A 211 -8.63 -2.67 -8.41
C ARG A 211 -8.53 -3.66 -7.26
N VAL A 212 -7.44 -3.64 -6.49
CA VAL A 212 -7.29 -4.46 -5.27
C VAL A 212 -8.39 -4.13 -4.25
N LEU A 213 -8.69 -2.85 -4.04
CA LEU A 213 -9.76 -2.41 -3.13
C LEU A 213 -11.14 -2.93 -3.60
N GLU A 214 -11.46 -2.81 -4.88
CA GLU A 214 -12.71 -3.32 -5.46
C GLU A 214 -12.84 -4.83 -5.30
N ASN A 215 -11.78 -5.58 -5.61
CA ASN A 215 -11.74 -7.03 -5.45
C ASN A 215 -11.94 -7.43 -3.98
N ASN A 216 -11.35 -6.70 -3.03
CA ASN A 216 -11.53 -6.95 -1.59
C ASN A 216 -12.98 -6.71 -1.15
N ARG A 217 -13.61 -5.64 -1.63
CA ARG A 217 -15.04 -5.36 -1.37
C ARG A 217 -15.93 -6.46 -1.94
N GLN A 218 -15.66 -6.89 -3.16
CA GLN A 218 -16.38 -8.00 -3.79
C GLN A 218 -16.20 -9.30 -3.00
N ALA A 219 -14.98 -9.64 -2.62
CA ALA A 219 -14.69 -10.85 -1.82
C ALA A 219 -15.40 -10.81 -0.46
N GLN A 220 -15.47 -9.64 0.18
CA GLN A 220 -16.20 -9.45 1.43
C GLN A 220 -17.71 -9.67 1.24
N THR A 221 -18.31 -9.10 0.20
CA THR A 221 -19.73 -9.27 -0.13
C THR A 221 -20.06 -10.75 -0.39
N LEU A 222 -19.23 -11.44 -1.20
CA LEU A 222 -19.40 -12.87 -1.48
C LEU A 222 -19.26 -13.72 -0.21
N THR A 223 -18.34 -13.35 0.69
CA THR A 223 -18.17 -14.04 1.98
C THR A 223 -19.42 -13.89 2.85
N GLN A 224 -19.95 -12.68 2.98
CA GLN A 224 -21.19 -12.42 3.74
C GLN A 224 -22.38 -13.17 3.15
N LEU A 225 -22.50 -13.18 1.82
CA LEU A 225 -23.55 -13.90 1.12
C LEU A 225 -23.44 -15.42 1.39
N ARG A 226 -22.26 -16.01 1.25
CA ARG A 226 -21.99 -17.40 1.57
C ARG A 226 -22.38 -17.74 3.01
N ASP A 227 -21.91 -16.95 3.96
CA ASP A 227 -22.11 -17.20 5.39
C ASP A 227 -23.59 -17.03 5.81
N THR A 228 -24.35 -16.22 5.09
CA THR A 228 -25.79 -16.04 5.28
C THR A 228 -26.61 -17.19 4.66
N LEU A 229 -26.22 -17.64 3.47
CA LEU A 229 -26.97 -18.68 2.74
C LEU A 229 -26.71 -20.09 3.27
N LEU A 230 -25.47 -20.38 3.69
CA LEU A 230 -25.06 -21.73 4.08
C LEU A 230 -25.91 -22.33 5.22
N PRO A 231 -26.15 -21.63 6.36
CA PRO A 231 -27.00 -22.17 7.44
C PRO A 231 -28.44 -22.42 6.97
N ARG A 232 -28.98 -21.55 6.10
CA ARG A 232 -30.37 -21.64 5.61
C ARG A 232 -30.57 -22.80 4.61
N LEU A 233 -29.55 -23.12 3.83
CA LEU A 233 -29.52 -24.31 2.96
C LEU A 233 -29.43 -25.59 3.78
N ILE A 234 -28.52 -25.63 4.76
CA ILE A 234 -28.32 -26.81 5.63
C ILE A 234 -29.58 -27.10 6.46
N SER A 235 -30.25 -26.06 6.95
CA SER A 235 -31.51 -26.20 7.72
C SER A 235 -32.74 -26.48 6.85
N GLY A 236 -32.63 -26.45 5.51
CA GLY A 236 -33.75 -26.61 4.59
C GLY A 236 -34.70 -25.41 4.53
N GLN A 237 -34.33 -24.27 5.10
CA GLN A 237 -35.12 -23.02 5.03
C GLN A 237 -35.04 -22.37 3.63
N LEU A 238 -34.01 -22.69 2.85
CA LEU A 238 -33.85 -22.30 1.45
C LEU A 238 -33.65 -23.53 0.58
N ARG A 239 -34.21 -23.52 -0.64
CA ARG A 239 -34.02 -24.59 -1.64
C ARG A 239 -33.01 -24.13 -2.69
N LEU A 240 -32.29 -25.06 -3.31
CA LEU A 240 -31.25 -24.79 -4.31
C LEU A 240 -31.70 -23.86 -5.46
N PRO A 241 -32.88 -24.02 -6.10
CA PRO A 241 -33.32 -23.11 -7.17
C PRO A 241 -33.49 -21.64 -6.72
N GLU A 242 -33.94 -21.44 -5.48
CA GLU A 242 -34.08 -20.08 -4.89
C GLU A 242 -32.72 -19.43 -4.63
N THR A 243 -31.73 -20.25 -4.27
CA THR A 243 -30.36 -19.82 -4.03
C THR A 243 -29.64 -19.44 -5.33
N GLU A 244 -29.83 -20.18 -6.40
CA GLU A 244 -29.29 -19.91 -7.73
C GLU A 244 -29.76 -18.53 -8.24
N THR A 245 -31.06 -18.24 -8.11
CA THR A 245 -31.63 -16.94 -8.47
C THR A 245 -31.07 -15.77 -7.64
N LEU A 246 -30.74 -16.00 -6.36
CA LEU A 246 -30.11 -14.97 -5.50
C LEU A 246 -28.63 -14.75 -5.87
N LEU A 247 -27.93 -15.81 -6.27
CA LEU A 247 -26.53 -15.75 -6.70
C LEU A 247 -26.39 -15.04 -8.05
N GLU A 248 -27.26 -15.32 -9.02
CA GLU A 248 -27.26 -14.65 -10.33
C GLU A 248 -27.48 -13.14 -10.25
N LYS A 249 -28.19 -12.66 -9.21
CA LYS A 249 -28.40 -11.22 -8.95
C LYS A 249 -27.25 -10.55 -8.23
N ALA A 250 -26.32 -11.31 -7.63
CA ALA A 250 -25.22 -10.82 -6.81
C ALA A 250 -23.85 -10.91 -7.51
N LEU A 251 -23.77 -11.64 -8.61
CA LEU A 251 -22.59 -11.79 -9.49
C LEU A 251 -22.63 -10.78 -10.64
#